data_1efbe5a9e7ea74edf9ffd397a9d0551c
#
_entry.id   1efbe5a9e7ea74edf9ffd397a9d0551c
#
_cell.length_a   1.000
_cell.length_b   1.000
_cell.length_c   1.000
_cell.angle_alpha   90.00
_cell.angle_beta   90.00
_cell.angle_gamma   90.00
#
_symmetry.space_group_name_H-M   'P 1'
#
loop_
_entity.id
_entity.type
_entity.pdbx_description
1 polymer ?
#
loop_
_entity_poly.entity_id
_entity_poly.type
_entity_poly.pdbx_seq_one_letter_code
_entity_poly.pdbx_strand_id
1 'polypeptide(L)'
;MKLRRNVFQSGILAIFVIFTAALISGCKSYQFGNPTELPFDSIYIKPVTNDSFAPQAQALISSQIRDIFIHDGRTKLVTSSEAADAVLIVNLTEYKRYAAARRSVDTTVAASFYLALAAEVSLFNQNKGDYYFQERMVWKSSNAYLNAPYDTTATTQSQDFLQSEYQAMPRLTRDLARRIADEVLNPWEPR
;
A
#
# COMPACT_ATOMS: atom_id res chain seq x y z
N MET A 1 11.32 -54.26 -45.87
CA MET A 1 10.28 -53.82 -44.90
C MET A 1 10.85 -53.08 -43.69
N LYS A 2 12.13 -53.09 -43.40
CA LYS A 2 12.77 -52.41 -42.22
C LYS A 2 13.03 -50.91 -42.47
N LEU A 3 13.30 -50.46 -43.68
CA LEU A 3 13.63 -49.04 -43.96
C LEU A 3 12.46 -48.08 -43.73
N ARG A 4 11.23 -48.47 -44.04
CA ARG A 4 10.03 -47.62 -43.84
C ARG A 4 9.69 -47.35 -42.39
N ARG A 5 10.01 -48.28 -41.50
CA ARG A 5 9.75 -48.20 -40.07
C ARG A 5 10.69 -47.21 -39.39
N ASN A 6 11.94 -47.12 -39.83
CA ASN A 6 12.93 -46.22 -39.25
C ASN A 6 12.65 -44.72 -39.62
N VAL A 7 12.17 -44.48 -40.86
CA VAL A 7 11.79 -43.13 -41.32
C VAL A 7 10.56 -42.62 -40.54
N PHE A 8 9.60 -43.49 -40.25
CA PHE A 8 8.42 -43.15 -39.50
C PHE A 8 8.72 -42.86 -38.03
N GLN A 9 9.62 -43.66 -37.40
CA GLN A 9 10.07 -43.42 -36.03
C GLN A 9 10.89 -42.14 -35.89
N SER A 10 11.76 -41.82 -36.84
CA SER A 10 12.54 -40.59 -36.84
C SER A 10 11.66 -39.34 -37.02
N GLY A 11 10.57 -39.42 -37.78
CA GLY A 11 9.59 -38.33 -37.93
C GLY A 11 8.83 -38.04 -36.64
N ILE A 12 8.38 -39.07 -35.92
CA ILE A 12 7.69 -38.94 -34.63
C ILE A 12 8.61 -38.33 -33.55
N LEU A 13 9.87 -38.75 -33.51
CA LEU A 13 10.86 -38.23 -32.61
C LEU A 13 11.15 -36.73 -32.85
N ALA A 14 11.26 -36.33 -34.12
CA ALA A 14 11.45 -34.92 -34.51
C ALA A 14 10.26 -34.03 -34.08
N ILE A 15 9.03 -34.52 -34.29
CA ILE A 15 7.81 -33.79 -33.87
C ILE A 15 7.76 -33.65 -32.34
N PHE A 16 8.15 -34.70 -31.60
CA PHE A 16 8.18 -34.66 -30.12
C PHE A 16 9.22 -33.67 -29.60
N VAL A 17 10.40 -33.59 -30.22
CA VAL A 17 11.45 -32.62 -29.88
C VAL A 17 11.01 -31.18 -30.16
N ILE A 18 10.32 -30.92 -31.28
CA ILE A 18 9.78 -29.58 -31.62
C ILE A 18 8.70 -29.19 -30.65
N PHE A 19 7.82 -30.10 -30.23
CA PHE A 19 6.75 -29.86 -29.29
C PHE A 19 7.27 -29.56 -27.90
N THR A 20 8.29 -30.29 -27.41
CA THR A 20 8.96 -30.01 -26.13
C THR A 20 9.73 -28.69 -26.16
N ALA A 21 10.38 -28.33 -27.25
CA ALA A 21 11.06 -27.04 -27.41
C ALA A 21 10.07 -25.85 -27.39
N ALA A 22 8.86 -26.02 -27.96
CA ALA A 22 7.80 -25.02 -27.94
C ALA A 22 7.21 -24.79 -26.50
N LEU A 23 7.21 -25.82 -25.65
CA LEU A 23 6.75 -25.71 -24.27
C LEU A 23 7.73 -24.97 -23.35
N ILE A 24 9.01 -24.93 -23.69
CA ILE A 24 10.07 -24.27 -22.87
C ILE A 24 10.14 -22.76 -23.18
N SER A 25 9.64 -22.30 -24.33
CA SER A 25 9.68 -20.86 -24.70
C SER A 25 8.58 -20.00 -24.06
N GLY A 26 7.70 -20.54 -23.22
CA GLY A 26 6.51 -19.86 -22.70
C GLY A 26 6.67 -18.94 -21.50
N CYS A 27 7.83 -18.81 -20.85
CA CYS A 27 7.96 -18.09 -19.58
C CYS A 27 8.99 -16.95 -19.56
N LYS A 28 9.15 -16.21 -20.67
CA LYS A 28 10.13 -15.11 -20.71
C LYS A 28 9.60 -13.77 -20.18
N SER A 29 8.35 -13.71 -19.69
CA SER A 29 7.69 -12.46 -19.26
C SER A 29 7.46 -12.35 -17.75
N TYR A 30 7.99 -13.27 -16.93
CA TYR A 30 7.86 -13.14 -15.49
C TYR A 30 9.09 -12.45 -14.92
N GLN A 31 9.02 -11.12 -14.78
CA GLN A 31 10.02 -10.36 -14.04
C GLN A 31 9.69 -10.45 -12.54
N PHE A 32 10.55 -11.10 -11.79
CA PHE A 32 10.52 -11.10 -10.33
C PHE A 32 11.04 -9.73 -9.85
N GLY A 33 10.18 -8.95 -9.22
CA GLY A 33 10.47 -7.61 -8.73
C GLY A 33 9.59 -6.55 -9.41
N ASN A 34 9.58 -5.37 -8.88
CA ASN A 34 8.89 -4.23 -9.47
C ASN A 34 9.88 -3.48 -10.39
N PRO A 35 9.85 -3.71 -11.71
CA PRO A 35 10.86 -3.19 -12.64
C PRO A 35 10.58 -1.75 -13.08
N THR A 36 9.61 -1.06 -12.47
CA THR A 36 9.30 0.31 -12.86
C THR A 36 10.43 1.20 -12.42
N GLU A 37 11.26 1.62 -13.37
CA GLU A 37 12.22 2.68 -13.17
C GLU A 37 11.45 3.94 -12.81
N LEU A 38 11.80 4.52 -11.67
CA LEU A 38 11.18 5.75 -11.22
C LEU A 38 11.83 6.92 -11.97
N PRO A 39 11.08 7.99 -12.25
CA PRO A 39 11.62 9.16 -12.95
C PRO A 39 12.50 10.05 -12.05
N PHE A 40 12.87 9.58 -10.86
CA PHE A 40 13.73 10.27 -9.89
C PHE A 40 14.52 9.25 -9.06
N ASP A 41 15.74 9.60 -8.68
CA ASP A 41 16.64 8.76 -7.90
C ASP A 41 16.60 9.11 -6.41
N SER A 42 16.27 10.35 -6.08
CA SER A 42 16.25 10.86 -4.72
C SER A 42 14.92 11.52 -4.37
N ILE A 43 14.47 11.33 -3.13
CA ILE A 43 13.21 11.88 -2.63
C ILE A 43 13.40 12.54 -1.27
N TYR A 44 12.81 13.73 -1.11
CA TYR A 44 12.62 14.38 0.18
C TYR A 44 11.16 14.26 0.62
N ILE A 45 10.94 13.79 1.83
CA ILE A 45 9.60 13.71 2.42
C ILE A 45 9.44 14.92 3.34
N LYS A 46 8.62 15.87 2.89
CA LYS A 46 8.28 17.06 3.69
C LYS A 46 7.59 16.63 4.99
N PRO A 47 7.76 17.35 6.11
CA PRO A 47 6.98 17.09 7.31
C PRO A 47 5.48 17.08 6.99
N VAL A 48 4.79 16.00 7.41
CA VAL A 48 3.36 15.82 7.16
C VAL A 48 2.58 16.93 7.88
N THR A 49 1.67 17.59 7.18
CA THR A 49 0.72 18.54 7.75
C THR A 49 -0.58 17.83 8.12
N ASN A 50 -1.36 18.41 9.04
CA ASN A 50 -2.56 17.77 9.55
C ASN A 50 -3.67 18.78 9.81
N ASP A 51 -4.65 18.79 8.92
CA ASP A 51 -5.88 19.55 9.04
C ASP A 51 -7.05 18.69 9.57
N SER A 52 -6.78 17.40 9.85
CA SER A 52 -7.78 16.46 10.37
C SER A 52 -7.91 16.54 11.90
N PHE A 53 -8.99 15.95 12.44
CA PHE A 53 -9.20 15.83 13.89
C PHE A 53 -8.44 14.67 14.57
N ALA A 54 -7.34 14.18 13.95
CA ALA A 54 -6.51 13.09 14.47
C ALA A 54 -5.05 13.54 14.67
N PRO A 55 -4.74 14.38 15.66
CA PRO A 55 -3.39 14.91 15.86
C PRO A 55 -2.35 13.81 16.10
N GLN A 56 -2.75 12.69 16.70
CA GLN A 56 -1.89 11.52 16.96
C GLN A 56 -1.45 10.81 15.67
N ALA A 57 -2.17 10.98 14.56
CA ALA A 57 -1.85 10.32 13.27
C ALA A 57 -0.62 10.95 12.60
N GLN A 58 -0.37 12.24 12.78
CA GLN A 58 0.66 13.00 12.06
C GLN A 58 2.07 12.44 12.25
N ALA A 59 2.48 12.22 13.51
CA ALA A 59 3.80 11.69 13.83
C ALA A 59 3.96 10.24 13.35
N LEU A 60 2.91 9.43 13.50
CA LEU A 60 2.91 8.03 13.06
C LEU A 60 3.05 7.93 11.53
N ILE A 61 2.28 8.69 10.77
CA ILE A 61 2.37 8.71 9.31
C ILE A 61 3.74 9.19 8.84
N SER A 62 4.26 10.27 9.45
CA SER A 62 5.57 10.81 9.08
C SER A 62 6.69 9.78 9.24
N SER A 63 6.70 9.01 10.33
CA SER A 63 7.71 7.96 10.54
C SER A 63 7.48 6.77 9.60
N GLN A 64 6.25 6.29 9.48
CA GLN A 64 5.90 5.12 8.69
C GLN A 64 6.15 5.31 7.19
N ILE A 65 5.89 6.50 6.63
CA ILE A 65 6.23 6.78 5.24
C ILE A 65 7.74 6.69 5.04
N ARG A 66 8.55 7.32 5.90
CA ARG A 66 10.02 7.26 5.81
C ARG A 66 10.54 5.83 5.91
N ASP A 67 10.01 5.05 6.85
CA ASP A 67 10.39 3.65 7.02
C ASP A 67 10.11 2.83 5.76
N ILE A 68 8.97 3.05 5.08
CA ILE A 68 8.63 2.36 3.84
C ILE A 68 9.63 2.69 2.73
N PHE A 69 9.97 3.98 2.53
CA PHE A 69 10.93 4.38 1.50
C PHE A 69 12.35 3.87 1.78
N ILE A 70 12.77 3.83 3.05
CA ILE A 70 14.07 3.26 3.45
C ILE A 70 14.12 1.76 3.14
N HIS A 71 13.04 1.01 3.41
CA HIS A 71 12.98 -0.43 3.17
C HIS A 71 12.80 -0.80 1.70
N ASP A 72 12.10 0.03 0.92
CA ASP A 72 11.92 -0.19 -0.52
C ASP A 72 13.25 -0.07 -1.28
N GLY A 73 14.05 0.92 -0.97
CA GLY A 73 15.43 1.09 -1.47
C GLY A 73 15.55 1.47 -2.95
N ARG A 74 14.45 1.65 -3.69
CA ARG A 74 14.48 2.11 -5.10
C ARG A 74 14.87 3.58 -5.22
N THR A 75 14.61 4.38 -4.19
CA THR A 75 14.94 5.81 -4.13
C THR A 75 15.77 6.11 -2.91
N LYS A 76 16.67 7.06 -3.00
CA LYS A 76 17.46 7.54 -1.89
C LYS A 76 16.71 8.62 -1.12
N LEU A 77 16.40 8.34 0.16
CA LEU A 77 15.82 9.36 1.03
C LEU A 77 16.88 10.40 1.41
N VAL A 78 16.58 11.67 1.13
CA VAL A 78 17.45 12.81 1.47
C VAL A 78 16.82 13.70 2.53
N THR A 79 17.63 14.55 3.17
CA THR A 79 17.24 15.34 4.33
C THR A 79 16.83 16.77 4.00
N SER A 80 17.08 17.23 2.76
CA SER A 80 16.68 18.57 2.30
C SER A 80 16.00 18.52 0.94
N SER A 81 15.12 19.46 0.68
CA SER A 81 14.41 19.57 -0.60
C SER A 81 15.33 19.94 -1.76
N GLU A 82 16.38 20.70 -1.50
CA GLU A 82 17.32 21.16 -2.51
C GLU A 82 18.22 20.03 -3.05
N ALA A 83 18.39 18.96 -2.24
CA ALA A 83 19.18 17.79 -2.61
C ALA A 83 18.34 16.66 -3.22
N ALA A 84 17.03 16.87 -3.38
CA ALA A 84 16.08 15.87 -3.86
C ALA A 84 15.69 16.13 -5.32
N ASP A 85 15.49 15.05 -6.09
CA ASP A 85 14.86 15.13 -7.41
C ASP A 85 13.35 15.27 -7.29
N ALA A 86 12.77 14.63 -6.27
CA ALA A 86 11.34 14.66 -5.99
C ALA A 86 11.06 15.07 -4.54
N VAL A 87 9.97 15.81 -4.32
CA VAL A 87 9.50 16.22 -2.99
C VAL A 87 8.10 15.69 -2.76
N LEU A 88 7.96 14.81 -1.76
CA LEU A 88 6.65 14.29 -1.34
C LEU A 88 6.03 15.23 -0.31
N ILE A 89 4.82 15.67 -0.60
CA ILE A 89 4.00 16.54 0.25
C ILE A 89 2.75 15.76 0.63
N VAL A 90 2.49 15.64 1.92
CA VAL A 90 1.33 14.91 2.47
C VAL A 90 0.61 15.79 3.47
N ASN A 91 -0.69 15.94 3.29
CA ASN A 91 -1.58 16.63 4.22
C ASN A 91 -2.71 15.70 4.67
N LEU A 92 -2.87 15.47 5.96
CA LEU A 92 -4.02 14.73 6.50
C LEU A 92 -5.24 15.66 6.50
N THR A 93 -6.26 15.31 5.71
CA THR A 93 -7.42 16.20 5.49
C THR A 93 -8.63 15.80 6.29
N GLU A 94 -8.85 14.50 6.48
CA GLU A 94 -10.08 14.04 7.11
C GLU A 94 -9.86 12.85 8.03
N TYR A 95 -10.52 12.86 9.19
CA TYR A 95 -10.64 11.72 10.09
C TYR A 95 -12.11 11.50 10.44
N LYS A 96 -12.61 10.31 10.17
CA LYS A 96 -14.01 9.93 10.42
C LYS A 96 -14.14 8.68 11.25
N ARG A 97 -15.22 8.61 12.01
CA ARG A 97 -15.63 7.46 12.83
C ARG A 97 -17.05 7.06 12.43
N TYR A 98 -17.24 5.79 12.16
CA TYR A 98 -18.54 5.24 11.82
C TYR A 98 -18.84 4.04 12.70
N ALA A 99 -20.05 3.91 13.21
CA ALA A 99 -20.48 2.70 13.89
C ALA A 99 -20.50 1.54 12.86
N ALA A 100 -19.70 0.50 13.13
CA ALA A 100 -19.61 -0.68 12.27
C ALA A 100 -20.59 -1.76 12.68
N ALA A 101 -20.75 -1.99 13.99
CA ALA A 101 -21.72 -2.91 14.54
C ALA A 101 -22.34 -2.33 15.80
N ARG A 102 -23.59 -2.75 16.10
CA ARG A 102 -24.31 -2.37 17.30
C ARG A 102 -24.49 -3.59 18.19
N ARG A 103 -24.66 -3.40 19.48
CA ARG A 103 -24.91 -4.49 20.42
C ARG A 103 -26.30 -5.08 20.17
N SER A 104 -26.41 -6.40 20.23
CA SER A 104 -27.70 -7.10 20.05
C SER A 104 -28.69 -6.80 21.17
N VAL A 105 -28.19 -6.52 22.37
CA VAL A 105 -29.02 -6.21 23.57
C VAL A 105 -29.46 -4.75 23.62
N ASP A 106 -28.61 -3.85 23.10
CA ASP A 106 -28.90 -2.42 23.00
C ASP A 106 -28.36 -1.86 21.70
N THR A 107 -29.23 -1.67 20.75
CA THR A 107 -28.89 -1.17 19.40
C THR A 107 -28.55 0.33 19.37
N THR A 108 -28.68 1.04 20.48
CA THR A 108 -28.22 2.44 20.57
C THR A 108 -26.72 2.53 20.81
N VAL A 109 -26.10 1.44 21.32
CA VAL A 109 -24.67 1.38 21.65
C VAL A 109 -23.90 0.65 20.54
N ALA A 110 -22.88 1.29 20.04
CA ALA A 110 -21.96 0.66 19.07
C ALA A 110 -21.08 -0.40 19.76
N ALA A 111 -20.91 -1.54 19.12
CA ALA A 111 -19.99 -2.61 19.54
C ALA A 111 -18.62 -2.49 18.85
N SER A 112 -18.57 -1.88 17.68
CA SER A 112 -17.33 -1.60 16.94
C SER A 112 -17.50 -0.36 16.08
N PHE A 113 -16.36 0.22 15.69
CA PHE A 113 -16.30 1.39 14.83
C PHE A 113 -15.35 1.13 13.66
N TYR A 114 -15.64 1.78 12.52
CA TYR A 114 -14.66 2.03 11.48
C TYR A 114 -14.03 3.39 11.73
N LEU A 115 -12.71 3.42 11.73
CA LEU A 115 -11.92 4.63 11.71
C LEU A 115 -11.42 4.82 10.28
N ALA A 116 -11.69 5.97 9.69
CA ALA A 116 -11.21 6.30 8.34
C ALA A 116 -10.32 7.54 8.42
N LEU A 117 -9.18 7.49 7.75
CA LEU A 117 -8.22 8.58 7.63
C LEU A 117 -7.95 8.84 6.15
N ALA A 118 -8.03 10.10 5.73
CA ALA A 118 -7.74 10.56 4.39
C ALA A 118 -6.57 11.53 4.38
N ALA A 119 -5.82 11.49 3.29
CA ALA A 119 -4.71 12.40 3.03
C ALA A 119 -4.76 12.89 1.59
N GLU A 120 -4.34 14.11 1.39
CA GLU A 120 -4.01 14.70 0.12
C GLU A 120 -2.51 14.57 -0.11
N VAL A 121 -2.14 14.05 -1.26
CA VAL A 121 -0.76 13.70 -1.60
C VAL A 121 -0.38 14.40 -2.90
N SER A 122 0.77 15.08 -2.88
CA SER A 122 1.36 15.69 -4.07
C SER A 122 2.83 15.29 -4.17
N LEU A 123 3.29 15.02 -5.39
CA LEU A 123 4.68 14.73 -5.69
C LEU A 123 5.23 15.79 -6.64
N PHE A 124 6.11 16.63 -6.12
CA PHE A 124 6.72 17.73 -6.86
C PHE A 124 8.05 17.30 -7.47
N ASN A 125 8.29 17.66 -8.73
CA ASN A 125 9.53 17.46 -9.45
C ASN A 125 10.42 18.67 -9.27
N GLN A 126 11.48 18.52 -8.46
CA GLN A 126 12.39 19.62 -8.13
C GLN A 126 13.20 20.09 -9.35
N ASN A 127 13.54 19.15 -10.24
CA ASN A 127 14.38 19.43 -11.40
C ASN A 127 13.64 20.24 -12.50
N LYS A 128 12.33 19.98 -12.66
CA LYS A 128 11.51 20.65 -13.68
C LYS A 128 10.68 21.81 -13.14
N GLY A 129 10.47 21.89 -11.81
CA GLY A 129 9.62 22.87 -11.18
C GLY A 129 8.13 22.64 -11.41
N ASP A 130 7.71 21.40 -11.70
CA ASP A 130 6.34 20.98 -11.92
C ASP A 130 5.93 19.85 -10.99
N TYR A 131 4.71 19.32 -11.12
CA TYR A 131 4.26 18.19 -10.33
C TYR A 131 4.20 16.91 -11.19
N TYR A 132 4.70 15.78 -10.67
CA TYR A 132 4.36 14.47 -11.21
C TYR A 132 2.87 14.18 -11.04
N PHE A 133 2.33 14.52 -9.86
CA PHE A 133 0.89 14.58 -9.57
C PHE A 133 0.64 15.52 -8.40
N GLN A 134 -0.56 16.11 -8.36
CA GLN A 134 -0.97 17.07 -7.36
C GLN A 134 -2.33 16.71 -6.77
N GLU A 135 -2.52 16.98 -5.46
CA GLU A 135 -3.79 16.90 -4.73
C GLU A 135 -4.52 15.55 -4.89
N ARG A 136 -3.75 14.46 -4.98
CA ARG A 136 -4.34 13.12 -5.09
C ARG A 136 -4.85 12.68 -3.74
N MET A 137 -6.16 12.41 -3.66
CA MET A 137 -6.80 11.91 -2.44
C MET A 137 -6.56 10.43 -2.25
N VAL A 138 -6.03 10.06 -1.10
CA VAL A 138 -5.88 8.67 -0.65
C VAL A 138 -6.52 8.49 0.71
N TRP A 139 -7.15 7.34 0.93
CA TRP A 139 -7.79 7.04 2.20
C TRP A 139 -7.67 5.57 2.57
N LYS A 140 -7.72 5.30 3.86
CA LYS A 140 -7.79 3.95 4.44
C LYS A 140 -8.73 3.93 5.63
N SER A 141 -9.28 2.75 5.90
CA SER A 141 -10.10 2.50 7.09
C SER A 141 -9.62 1.27 7.85
N SER A 142 -9.87 1.27 9.14
CA SER A 142 -9.55 0.17 10.05
C SER A 142 -10.63 0.02 11.11
N ASN A 143 -10.86 -1.22 11.56
CA ASN A 143 -11.81 -1.49 12.63
C ASN A 143 -11.19 -1.19 14.00
N ALA A 144 -11.98 -0.57 14.86
CA ALA A 144 -11.73 -0.46 16.30
C ALA A 144 -12.85 -1.17 17.07
N TYR A 145 -12.49 -2.10 17.93
CA TYR A 145 -13.45 -2.91 18.70
C TYR A 145 -13.52 -2.43 20.14
N LEU A 146 -14.73 -2.22 20.65
CA LEU A 146 -14.97 -1.87 22.05
C LEU A 146 -14.93 -3.08 23.00
N ASN A 147 -15.24 -4.27 22.44
CA ASN A 147 -15.18 -5.54 23.17
C ASN A 147 -14.50 -6.57 22.28
N ALA A 148 -13.79 -7.53 22.90
CA ALA A 148 -13.32 -8.71 22.18
C ALA A 148 -14.55 -9.47 21.62
N PRO A 149 -14.64 -9.71 20.32
CA PRO A 149 -15.85 -10.28 19.68
C PRO A 149 -16.18 -11.70 20.13
N TYR A 150 -15.30 -12.35 20.89
CA TYR A 150 -15.42 -13.75 21.33
C TYR A 150 -15.47 -13.91 22.84
N ASP A 151 -15.53 -12.82 23.62
CA ASP A 151 -15.58 -12.94 25.07
C ASP A 151 -17.03 -13.04 25.55
N THR A 152 -17.46 -14.26 25.84
CA THR A 152 -18.80 -14.58 26.38
C THR A 152 -18.90 -14.41 27.89
N THR A 153 -17.79 -14.10 28.57
CA THR A 153 -17.76 -13.90 30.02
C THR A 153 -17.89 -12.41 30.35
N ALA A 154 -18.98 -12.05 30.98
CA ALA A 154 -19.36 -10.68 31.35
C ALA A 154 -18.42 -9.97 32.36
N THR A 155 -17.23 -10.52 32.61
CA THR A 155 -16.22 -10.01 33.55
C THR A 155 -15.08 -9.28 32.86
N THR A 156 -15.02 -9.26 31.51
CA THR A 156 -13.96 -8.54 30.79
C THR A 156 -14.28 -7.05 30.75
N GLN A 157 -13.30 -6.26 31.16
CA GLN A 157 -13.32 -4.80 31.06
C GLN A 157 -13.68 -4.42 29.61
N SER A 158 -14.81 -3.74 29.44
CA SER A 158 -15.14 -3.12 28.16
C SER A 158 -14.03 -2.13 27.86
N GLN A 159 -13.28 -2.36 26.78
CA GLN A 159 -12.32 -1.37 26.32
C GLN A 159 -13.07 -0.07 26.08
N ASP A 160 -12.57 1.02 26.69
CA ASP A 160 -13.07 2.35 26.40
C ASP A 160 -12.84 2.66 24.91
N PHE A 161 -13.74 3.42 24.33
CA PHE A 161 -13.66 3.87 22.95
C PHE A 161 -12.30 4.50 22.62
N LEU A 162 -11.79 5.37 23.49
CA LEU A 162 -10.49 6.03 23.31
C LEU A 162 -9.33 5.04 23.26
N GLN A 163 -9.37 4.00 24.10
CA GLN A 163 -8.35 2.95 24.10
C GLN A 163 -8.39 2.13 22.80
N SER A 164 -9.58 1.78 22.32
CA SER A 164 -9.76 1.06 21.07
C SER A 164 -9.28 1.88 19.86
N GLU A 165 -9.56 3.17 19.84
CA GLU A 165 -9.07 4.11 18.84
C GLU A 165 -7.55 4.19 18.87
N TYR A 166 -6.96 4.38 20.04
CA TYR A 166 -5.52 4.45 20.22
C TYR A 166 -4.80 3.19 19.74
N GLN A 167 -5.37 2.01 20.00
CA GLN A 167 -4.82 0.73 19.54
C GLN A 167 -4.97 0.52 18.02
N ALA A 168 -6.04 1.03 17.41
CA ALA A 168 -6.27 0.89 15.98
C ALA A 168 -5.46 1.90 15.15
N MET A 169 -5.09 3.05 15.70
CA MET A 169 -4.42 4.13 14.99
C MET A 169 -3.09 3.72 14.33
N PRO A 170 -2.16 2.98 14.99
CA PRO A 170 -0.90 2.59 14.35
C PRO A 170 -1.08 1.71 13.12
N ARG A 171 -2.14 0.87 13.10
CA ARG A 171 -2.46 0.04 11.94
C ARG A 171 -3.06 0.88 10.82
N LEU A 172 -4.03 1.74 11.14
CA LEU A 172 -4.66 2.63 10.19
C LEU A 172 -3.64 3.54 9.49
N THR A 173 -2.75 4.16 10.27
CA THR A 173 -1.70 5.03 9.73
C THR A 173 -0.69 4.26 8.88
N ARG A 174 -0.32 3.03 9.26
CA ARG A 174 0.56 2.17 8.46
C ARG A 174 -0.05 1.80 7.12
N ASP A 175 -1.33 1.46 7.11
CA ASP A 175 -2.02 1.09 5.88
C ASP A 175 -2.20 2.31 4.95
N LEU A 176 -2.42 3.51 5.52
CA LEU A 176 -2.43 4.76 4.75
C LEU A 176 -1.04 5.12 4.23
N ALA A 177 0.01 4.98 5.06
CA ALA A 177 1.39 5.23 4.64
C ALA A 177 1.83 4.32 3.49
N ARG A 178 1.44 3.03 3.52
CA ARG A 178 1.67 2.11 2.41
C ARG A 178 0.94 2.57 1.15
N ARG A 179 -0.32 2.97 1.27
CA ARG A 179 -1.08 3.46 0.12
C ARG A 179 -0.46 4.72 -0.48
N ILE A 180 0.04 5.65 0.35
CA ILE A 180 0.77 6.84 -0.10
C ILE A 180 2.06 6.44 -0.83
N ALA A 181 2.83 5.52 -0.26
CA ALA A 181 4.05 5.04 -0.90
C ALA A 181 3.76 4.32 -2.23
N ASP A 182 2.69 3.52 -2.30
CA ASP A 182 2.27 2.86 -3.54
C ASP A 182 1.92 3.86 -4.65
N GLU A 183 1.29 5.00 -4.32
CA GLU A 183 0.98 6.06 -5.31
C GLU A 183 2.25 6.73 -5.86
N VAL A 184 3.32 6.78 -5.07
CA VAL A 184 4.59 7.38 -5.46
C VAL A 184 5.50 6.40 -6.20
N LEU A 185 5.60 5.18 -5.67
CA LEU A 185 6.54 4.17 -6.13
C LEU A 185 6.01 3.32 -7.29
N ASN A 186 4.70 3.31 -7.50
CA ASN A 186 4.03 2.60 -8.58
C ASN A 186 3.07 3.56 -9.31
N PRO A 187 3.59 4.56 -10.03
CA PRO A 187 2.76 5.52 -10.70
C PRO A 187 1.91 4.80 -11.76
N TRP A 188 0.63 4.68 -11.46
CA TRP A 188 -0.36 4.21 -12.40
C TRP A 188 -0.76 5.36 -13.30
N GLU A 189 -0.32 5.37 -14.54
CA GLU A 189 -0.90 6.24 -15.55
C GLU A 189 -2.24 5.61 -16.00
N PRO A 190 -3.39 6.29 -15.81
CA PRO A 190 -4.63 5.83 -16.41
C PRO A 190 -4.44 5.89 -17.93
N ARG A 191 -4.61 4.74 -18.60
CA ARG A 191 -4.66 4.63 -20.06
C ARG A 191 -5.92 5.26 -20.60
#